data_f92abe71214312f4cbb22983802dd4b7
#
_entry.id   f92abe71214312f4cbb22983802dd4b7
#
_cell.length_a   1.000
_cell.length_b   1.000
_cell.length_c   1.000
_cell.angle_alpha   90.00
_cell.angle_beta   90.00
_cell.angle_gamma   90.00
#
_symmetry.space_group_name_H-M   'P 1'
#
loop_
_entity.id
_entity.type
_entity.pdbx_description
1 polymer ?
#
loop_
_entity_poly.entity_id
_entity_poly.type
_entity_poly.pdbx_seq_one_letter_code
_entity_poly.pdbx_strand_id
1 'polypeptide(L)'
;YTAKLLEDPALLAEKLAEEAAELAGAQGRDEVAWEAADVLYFLTVAMQRSGTSLEEAERELDRRALSVRRRSATEGAARAVGETT
;
A
#
# COMPACT_ATOMS: atom_id res chain seq x y z
N TYR A 1 8.71 8.17 17.83
CA TYR A 1 9.18 7.36 16.70
C TYR A 1 8.74 7.94 15.36
N THR A 2 7.48 8.32 15.27
CA THR A 2 7.00 8.93 14.04
C THR A 2 7.78 10.22 13.71
N ALA A 3 8.07 11.03 14.72
CA ALA A 3 8.84 12.24 14.50
C ALA A 3 10.22 11.92 13.92
N LYS A 4 10.85 10.86 14.41
CA LYS A 4 12.15 10.46 13.91
C LYS A 4 12.06 10.03 12.44
N LEU A 5 11.02 9.31 12.09
CA LEU A 5 10.82 8.89 10.71
C LEU A 5 10.58 10.08 9.78
N LEU A 6 9.87 11.08 10.29
CA LEU A 6 9.61 12.28 9.50
C LEU A 6 10.90 13.07 9.24
N GLU A 7 11.85 12.99 10.16
CA GLU A 7 13.10 13.73 10.04
C GLU A 7 14.19 12.96 9.30
N ASP A 8 14.04 11.65 9.17
CA ASP A 8 15.08 10.80 8.61
C ASP A 8 14.54 10.01 7.42
N PRO A 9 14.62 10.57 6.22
CA PRO A 9 14.09 9.88 5.03
C PRO A 9 14.75 8.53 4.77
N ALA A 10 16.03 8.39 5.07
CA ALA A 10 16.73 7.13 4.83
C ALA A 10 16.18 6.04 5.75
N LEU A 11 15.93 6.39 7.01
CA LEU A 11 15.37 5.43 7.95
C LEU A 11 13.97 5.01 7.52
N LEU A 12 13.17 5.97 7.09
CA LEU A 12 11.82 5.67 6.62
C LEU A 12 11.85 4.75 5.41
N ALA A 13 12.74 5.01 4.46
CA ALA A 13 12.86 4.17 3.28
C ALA A 13 13.27 2.74 3.65
N GLU A 14 14.20 2.63 4.58
CA GLU A 14 14.67 1.32 5.04
C GLU A 14 13.53 0.55 5.70
N LYS A 15 12.80 1.22 6.58
CA LYS A 15 11.70 0.57 7.28
C LYS A 15 10.58 0.16 6.33
N LEU A 16 10.23 1.03 5.40
CA LEU A 16 9.17 0.71 4.46
C LEU A 16 9.54 -0.49 3.60
N ALA A 17 10.79 -0.55 3.14
CA ALA A 17 11.26 -1.69 2.34
C ALA A 17 11.24 -2.98 3.17
N GLU A 18 11.65 -2.89 4.42
CA GLU A 18 11.69 -4.04 5.32
C GLU A 18 10.28 -4.59 5.55
N GLU A 19 9.34 -3.71 5.86
CA GLU A 19 7.97 -4.14 6.12
C GLU A 19 7.28 -4.64 4.86
N ALA A 20 7.59 -4.05 3.72
CA ALA A 20 7.03 -4.54 2.46
C ALA A 20 7.51 -5.96 2.17
N ALA A 21 8.79 -6.25 2.47
CA ALA A 21 9.31 -7.59 2.28
C ALA A 21 8.65 -8.59 3.24
N GLU A 22 8.39 -8.17 4.47
CA GLU A 22 7.71 -9.02 5.43
C GLU A 22 6.28 -9.32 5.00
N LEU A 23 5.60 -8.31 4.49
CA LEU A 23 4.25 -8.51 3.95
C LEU A 23 4.27 -9.50 2.79
N ALA A 24 5.24 -9.36 1.91
CA ALA A 24 5.33 -10.24 0.74
C ALA A 24 5.55 -11.70 1.14
N GLY A 25 6.21 -11.91 2.28
CA GLY A 25 6.47 -13.27 2.76
C GLY A 25 5.44 -13.79 3.75
N ALA A 26 4.46 -12.98 4.11
CA ALA A 26 3.47 -13.37 5.12
C ALA A 26 2.54 -14.46 4.59
N GLN A 27 2.10 -15.33 5.47
CA GLN A 27 1.22 -16.43 5.10
C GLN A 27 0.01 -16.46 6.03
N GLY A 28 -1.15 -16.66 5.43
CA GLY A 28 -2.38 -16.71 6.19
C GLY A 28 -2.96 -15.32 6.44
N ARG A 29 -4.25 -15.31 6.68
CA ARG A 29 -4.98 -14.05 6.76
C ARG A 29 -4.51 -13.14 7.89
N ASP A 30 -4.27 -13.71 9.05
CA ASP A 30 -3.92 -12.90 10.20
C ASP A 30 -2.53 -12.30 10.08
N GLU A 31 -1.60 -13.08 9.58
CA GLU A 31 -0.24 -12.59 9.40
C GLU A 31 -0.20 -11.51 8.31
N VAL A 32 -0.90 -11.75 7.23
CA VAL A 32 -0.97 -10.76 6.15
C VAL A 32 -1.59 -9.46 6.67
N ALA A 33 -2.66 -9.55 7.43
CA ALA A 33 -3.28 -8.35 7.97
C ALA A 33 -2.34 -7.60 8.90
N TRP A 34 -1.59 -8.32 9.71
CA TRP A 34 -0.63 -7.72 10.63
C TRP A 34 0.47 -6.98 9.86
N GLU A 35 1.07 -7.65 8.88
CA GLU A 35 2.14 -7.03 8.12
C GLU A 35 1.63 -5.90 7.23
N ALA A 36 0.42 -6.04 6.71
CA ALA A 36 -0.17 -4.97 5.92
C ALA A 36 -0.38 -3.72 6.77
N ALA A 37 -0.76 -3.90 8.03
CA ALA A 37 -0.93 -2.76 8.93
C ALA A 37 0.40 -2.02 9.14
N ASP A 38 1.49 -2.76 9.28
CA ASP A 38 2.80 -2.16 9.42
C ASP A 38 3.19 -1.37 8.17
N VAL A 39 2.96 -1.95 7.01
CA VAL A 39 3.24 -1.26 5.75
C VAL A 39 2.42 0.01 5.64
N LEU A 40 1.13 -0.07 5.99
CA LEU A 40 0.26 1.10 5.95
C LEU A 40 0.74 2.21 6.88
N TYR A 41 1.25 1.83 8.04
CA TYR A 41 1.79 2.83 8.97
C TYR A 41 2.96 3.60 8.34
N PHE A 42 3.95 2.88 7.83
CA PHE A 42 5.11 3.55 7.24
C PHE A 42 4.76 4.28 5.96
N LEU A 43 3.81 3.75 5.20
CA LEU A 43 3.32 4.41 4.00
C LEU A 43 2.66 5.75 4.35
N THR A 44 1.86 5.75 5.42
CA THR A 44 1.20 6.97 5.87
C THR A 44 2.21 8.02 6.30
N VAL A 45 3.26 7.59 7.00
CA VAL A 45 4.32 8.52 7.40
C VAL A 45 5.00 9.12 6.16
N ALA A 46 5.27 8.29 5.17
CA ALA A 46 5.91 8.76 3.94
C ALA A 46 5.04 9.81 3.23
N MET A 47 3.74 9.56 3.18
CA MET A 47 2.82 10.51 2.57
C MET A 47 2.75 11.81 3.37
N GLN A 48 2.75 11.69 4.68
CA GLN A 48 2.70 12.85 5.56
C GLN A 48 3.88 13.78 5.34
N ARG A 49 5.06 13.22 5.08
CA ARG A 49 6.24 14.02 4.81
C ARG A 49 6.07 14.92 3.60
N SER A 50 5.32 14.46 2.62
CA SER A 50 5.11 15.23 1.38
C SER A 50 3.82 16.03 1.39
N GLY A 51 3.08 16.02 2.49
CA GLY A 51 1.83 16.74 2.58
C GLY A 51 0.69 16.07 1.85
N THR A 52 0.84 14.79 1.54
CA THR A 52 -0.23 14.04 0.89
C THR A 52 -0.88 13.11 1.92
N SER A 53 -1.95 12.43 1.54
CA SER A 53 -2.71 11.61 2.47
C SER A 53 -3.07 10.28 1.83
N LEU A 54 -3.43 9.33 2.69
CA LEU A 54 -3.91 8.03 2.22
C LEU A 54 -5.12 8.22 1.32
N GLU A 55 -5.99 9.15 1.68
CA GLU A 55 -7.18 9.44 0.90
C GLU A 55 -6.82 9.88 -0.52
N GLU A 56 -5.82 10.73 -0.64
CA GLU A 56 -5.37 11.17 -1.96
C GLU A 56 -4.79 10.02 -2.76
N ALA A 57 -4.04 9.13 -2.10
CA ALA A 57 -3.50 7.97 -2.76
C ALA A 57 -4.62 7.03 -3.22
N GLU A 58 -5.65 6.88 -2.41
CA GLU A 58 -6.80 6.07 -2.79
C GLU A 58 -7.53 6.65 -3.99
N ARG A 59 -7.68 7.96 -4.01
CA ARG A 59 -8.30 8.62 -5.18
C ARG A 59 -7.48 8.40 -6.43
N GLU A 60 -6.17 8.43 -6.31
CA GLU A 60 -5.30 8.19 -7.46
C GLU A 60 -5.43 6.74 -7.93
N LEU A 61 -5.54 5.79 -7.00
CA LEU A 61 -5.78 4.41 -7.35
C LEU A 61 -7.12 4.25 -8.07
N ASP A 62 -8.14 4.91 -7.56
CA ASP A 62 -9.45 4.85 -8.19
C ASP A 62 -9.40 5.39 -9.61
N ARG A 63 -8.70 6.50 -9.80
CA ARG A 63 -8.58 7.10 -11.12
C ARG A 63 -7.89 6.15 -12.10
N ARG A 64 -6.78 5.55 -11.66
CA ARG A 64 -6.02 4.66 -12.52
C ARG A 64 -6.66 3.29 -12.66
N ALA A 65 -7.31 2.82 -11.62
CA ALA A 65 -7.87 1.48 -11.56
C ALA A 65 -9.32 1.43 -11.95
N LEU A 66 -9.89 2.56 -12.33
CA LEU A 66 -11.31 2.59 -12.66
C LEU A 66 -11.66 1.58 -13.72
N SER A 67 -10.88 1.51 -14.78
CA SER A 67 -11.13 0.52 -15.84
C SER A 67 -10.86 -0.89 -15.33
N VAL A 68 -9.91 -1.05 -14.43
CA VAL A 68 -9.61 -2.36 -13.84
C VAL A 68 -10.80 -2.85 -13.01
N ARG A 69 -11.35 -1.97 -12.16
CA ARG A 69 -12.49 -2.33 -11.35
C ARG A 69 -13.71 -2.65 -12.21
N ARG A 70 -13.94 -1.85 -13.22
CA ARG A 70 -15.04 -2.10 -14.13
C ARG A 70 -14.87 -3.42 -14.83
N ARG A 71 -13.64 -3.72 -15.21
CA ARG A 71 -13.34 -4.99 -15.86
C ARG A 71 -13.59 -6.15 -14.92
N SER A 72 -13.20 -6.01 -13.66
CA SER A 72 -13.47 -7.03 -12.66
C SER A 72 -14.95 -7.28 -12.51
N ALA A 73 -15.74 -6.22 -12.43
CA ALA A 73 -17.18 -6.34 -12.28
C ALA A 73 -17.83 -6.94 -13.53
N THR A 74 -17.30 -6.61 -14.67
CA THR A 74 -17.89 -6.99 -15.95
C THR A 74 -17.50 -8.39 -16.39
N GLU A 75 -16.23 -8.70 -16.20
CA GLU A 75 -15.68 -9.96 -16.69
C GLU A 75 -15.69 -11.05 -15.66
N GLY A 76 -16.18 -10.74 -14.50
CA GLY A 76 -16.13 -11.67 -13.40
C GLY A 76 -14.80 -11.62 -12.72
N ALA A 77 -14.78 -12.02 -11.47
CA ALA A 77 -13.58 -11.94 -10.66
C ALA A 77 -12.45 -12.82 -11.18
N ALA A 78 -12.79 -13.73 -12.03
CA ALA A 78 -11.85 -14.77 -12.40
C ALA A 78 -10.56 -14.29 -13.02
N ARG A 79 -10.59 -13.21 -13.75
CA ARG A 79 -9.40 -12.85 -14.50
C ARG A 79 -8.91 -11.44 -14.27
N ALA A 80 -9.64 -10.71 -13.53
CA ALA A 80 -9.39 -9.27 -13.51
C ALA A 80 -8.04 -8.88 -12.99
N VAL A 81 -7.64 -9.43 -11.88
CA VAL A 81 -6.45 -8.95 -11.20
C VAL A 81 -5.18 -9.19 -11.99
N GLY A 82 -5.02 -10.38 -12.49
CA GLY A 82 -3.78 -10.74 -13.17
C GLY A 82 -3.52 -9.94 -14.41
N GLU A 83 -4.53 -9.63 -15.17
CA GLU A 83 -4.30 -8.98 -16.44
C GLU A 83 -4.36 -7.49 -16.40
N THR A 84 -4.68 -6.93 -15.30
CA THR A 84 -4.79 -5.49 -15.23
C THR A 84 -3.58 -4.81 -14.63
N THR A 85 -2.59 -5.55 -14.25
CA THR A 85 -1.38 -4.98 -13.69
C THR A 85 -0.40 -4.48 -14.75
#